data_a68ea9aa9b9938004c66ac589ab8bf4f
#
_entry.id   a68ea9aa9b9938004c66ac589ab8bf4f
#
_cell.length_a   1.000
_cell.length_b   1.000
_cell.length_c   1.000
_cell.angle_alpha   90.00
_cell.angle_beta   90.00
_cell.angle_gamma   90.00
#
_symmetry.space_group_name_H-M   'P 1'
#
loop_
_entity.id
_entity.type
_entity.pdbx_description
1 polymer ?
#
loop_
_entity_poly.entity_id
_entity_poly.type
_entity_poly.pdbx_seq_one_letter_code
_entity_poly.pdbx_strand_id
1 'polypeptide(L)'
;MTRHPGPASDPAGPSSADGPGGVELISPFGGSLVDLIVHDPDERASLLERAQNLPVAPLSLRGQYDLEMLAVGAFSPLDRFMARSEYESVLYEMRLRSGHLFPIPLAVPCREEVLRGHPREIALSDEQGVILALLEVDEVYPADVLREMRAVLGGRDSAHPLVIEAKRWPSHYLAGRPRVFDLPRHRVHGPLCLTPTQTRARLAAMGHSTVVAFQTRNPMHRIHEELTKRALEAVGGTLLIHPAVGVTRPQDVGYALRVEAYEALVRNYYDPSTTLLSLMPLSMRFAGPREAVWHAIIRRNYGATHLIVGRDHAGPGPDSHGVPFYGPYDAQAMAEHYSDEIGVKTILARELAYLTDEDRYVDLNEVPYGARVSSISGTQVREEYLAKGRMLPEWFTRPEVAEILQRAYAQTGDATPGP
;
A
#
# COMPACT_ATOMS: atom_id res chain seq x y z
N MET A 1 40.70 -16.23 -55.53
CA MET A 1 40.60 -15.34 -54.35
C MET A 1 39.24 -14.67 -54.40
N THR A 2 38.26 -15.29 -53.82
CA THR A 2 36.86 -14.81 -53.71
C THR A 2 36.57 -14.36 -52.29
N ARG A 3 36.30 -13.08 -52.11
CA ARG A 3 35.90 -12.49 -50.80
C ARG A 3 34.43 -12.75 -50.55
N HIS A 4 34.11 -13.36 -49.42
CA HIS A 4 32.75 -13.43 -48.87
C HIS A 4 32.35 -12.09 -48.24
N PRO A 5 31.11 -11.61 -48.44
CA PRO A 5 30.58 -10.48 -47.69
C PRO A 5 30.14 -10.93 -46.31
N GLY A 6 30.44 -10.12 -45.28
CA GLY A 6 30.02 -10.29 -43.91
C GLY A 6 28.51 -9.97 -43.71
N PRO A 7 27.90 -10.41 -42.61
CA PRO A 7 26.46 -10.25 -42.38
C PRO A 7 26.08 -8.81 -42.12
N ALA A 8 24.91 -8.44 -42.64
CA ALA A 8 24.27 -7.15 -42.47
C ALA A 8 23.86 -6.92 -40.99
N SER A 9 24.08 -5.71 -40.53
CA SER A 9 23.62 -5.20 -39.24
C SER A 9 22.09 -5.06 -39.23
N ASP A 10 21.43 -5.66 -38.22
CA ASP A 10 20.02 -5.48 -37.95
C ASP A 10 19.70 -4.01 -37.63
N PRO A 11 18.52 -3.51 -38.05
CA PRO A 11 18.08 -2.17 -37.68
C PRO A 11 17.66 -2.10 -36.24
N ALA A 12 18.14 -1.06 -35.54
CA ALA A 12 17.76 -0.71 -34.18
C ALA A 12 16.23 -0.61 -34.02
N GLY A 13 15.70 -1.29 -33.01
CA GLY A 13 14.30 -1.18 -32.58
C GLY A 13 13.98 0.25 -32.15
N PRO A 14 12.67 0.60 -32.04
CA PRO A 14 12.25 1.97 -31.80
C PRO A 14 12.73 2.47 -30.43
N SER A 15 13.49 3.56 -30.48
CA SER A 15 13.90 4.40 -29.36
C SER A 15 12.67 4.84 -28.56
N SER A 16 12.71 4.59 -27.26
CA SER A 16 11.78 5.18 -26.28
C SER A 16 11.71 6.69 -26.47
N ALA A 17 10.50 7.21 -26.60
CA ALA A 17 10.24 8.64 -26.72
C ALA A 17 10.66 9.36 -25.43
N ASP A 18 11.79 10.06 -25.50
CA ASP A 18 12.20 11.05 -24.51
C ASP A 18 11.29 12.27 -24.64
N GLY A 19 10.38 12.41 -23.68
CA GLY A 19 9.69 13.67 -23.41
C GLY A 19 10.68 14.68 -22.80
N PRO A 20 10.55 15.99 -23.04
CA PRO A 20 11.55 16.97 -22.63
C PRO A 20 11.57 17.13 -21.10
N GLY A 21 12.67 16.80 -20.43
CA GLY A 21 13.08 17.39 -19.18
C GLY A 21 12.86 16.63 -17.88
N GLY A 22 12.46 15.35 -17.88
CA GLY A 22 12.32 14.56 -16.64
C GLY A 22 13.62 13.85 -16.22
N VAL A 23 13.81 13.69 -14.91
CA VAL A 23 14.92 12.91 -14.34
C VAL A 23 14.59 11.42 -14.37
N GLU A 24 15.60 10.57 -14.60
CA GLU A 24 15.45 9.12 -14.50
C GLU A 24 15.26 8.69 -13.04
N LEU A 25 14.17 7.99 -12.77
CA LEU A 25 13.88 7.40 -11.47
C LEU A 25 14.42 5.97 -11.39
N ILE A 26 14.61 5.48 -10.15
CA ILE A 26 14.94 4.05 -9.93
C ILE A 26 14.01 3.14 -10.75
N SER A 27 14.56 2.13 -11.43
CA SER A 27 13.76 1.17 -12.20
C SER A 27 12.76 0.43 -11.30
N PRO A 28 11.58 0.05 -11.80
CA PRO A 28 10.65 -0.78 -11.05
C PRO A 28 11.30 -2.07 -10.52
N PHE A 29 10.76 -2.65 -9.48
CA PHE A 29 11.23 -3.94 -8.98
C PHE A 29 10.94 -5.03 -10.03
N GLY A 30 11.97 -5.82 -10.38
CA GLY A 30 11.90 -6.77 -11.50
C GLY A 30 12.11 -6.15 -12.90
N GLY A 31 12.46 -4.85 -12.98
CA GLY A 31 12.87 -4.16 -14.20
C GLY A 31 11.78 -3.35 -14.92
N SER A 32 10.53 -3.81 -14.92
CA SER A 32 9.40 -3.13 -15.57
C SER A 32 8.12 -3.22 -14.77
N LEU A 33 7.21 -2.27 -14.98
CA LEU A 33 5.86 -2.37 -14.43
C LEU A 33 5.03 -3.37 -15.24
N VAL A 34 4.32 -4.22 -14.53
CA VAL A 34 3.27 -5.08 -15.11
C VAL A 34 2.05 -4.21 -15.43
N ASP A 35 1.44 -4.45 -16.57
CA ASP A 35 0.17 -3.83 -16.96
C ASP A 35 -0.81 -4.94 -17.40
N LEU A 36 -1.93 -5.06 -16.69
CA LEU A 36 -2.97 -6.06 -16.97
C LEU A 36 -4.27 -5.41 -17.44
N ILE A 37 -4.25 -4.10 -17.66
CA ILE A 37 -5.42 -3.36 -18.15
C ILE A 37 -5.56 -3.59 -19.64
N VAL A 38 -6.77 -3.89 -20.09
CA VAL A 38 -7.09 -4.01 -21.52
C VAL A 38 -7.33 -2.62 -22.07
N HIS A 39 -6.34 -2.06 -22.77
CA HIS A 39 -6.37 -0.71 -23.30
C HIS A 39 -7.11 -0.59 -24.64
N ASP A 40 -7.08 -1.64 -25.47
CA ASP A 40 -7.77 -1.64 -26.76
C ASP A 40 -9.29 -1.72 -26.55
N PRO A 41 -10.07 -0.75 -27.10
CA PRO A 41 -11.52 -0.69 -26.86
C PRO A 41 -12.28 -1.88 -27.45
N ASP A 42 -11.86 -2.38 -28.63
CA ASP A 42 -12.56 -3.46 -29.33
C ASP A 42 -12.28 -4.79 -28.62
N GLU A 43 -11.03 -5.02 -28.23
CA GLU A 43 -10.65 -6.16 -27.40
C GLU A 43 -11.39 -6.13 -26.04
N ARG A 44 -11.45 -4.95 -25.38
CA ARG A 44 -12.16 -4.76 -24.12
C ARG A 44 -13.65 -5.11 -24.26
N ALA A 45 -14.30 -4.63 -25.33
CA ALA A 45 -15.72 -4.92 -25.58
C ALA A 45 -15.96 -6.41 -25.79
N SER A 46 -15.14 -7.08 -26.62
CA SER A 46 -15.22 -8.51 -26.89
C SER A 46 -15.01 -9.35 -25.63
N LEU A 47 -14.01 -9.03 -24.82
CA LEU A 47 -13.74 -9.75 -23.58
C LEU A 47 -14.82 -9.54 -22.52
N LEU A 48 -15.41 -8.33 -22.45
CA LEU A 48 -16.49 -8.03 -21.53
C LEU A 48 -17.77 -8.80 -21.91
N GLU A 49 -18.14 -8.85 -23.21
CA GLU A 49 -19.26 -9.67 -23.71
C GLU A 49 -19.05 -11.15 -23.36
N ARG A 50 -17.85 -11.66 -23.56
CA ARG A 50 -17.48 -13.02 -23.16
C ARG A 50 -17.62 -13.25 -21.66
N ALA A 51 -17.14 -12.32 -20.84
CA ALA A 51 -17.17 -12.41 -19.39
C ALA A 51 -18.60 -12.43 -18.81
N GLN A 52 -19.58 -11.80 -19.48
CA GLN A 52 -20.99 -11.82 -19.09
C GLN A 52 -21.63 -13.22 -19.14
N ASN A 53 -21.04 -14.14 -19.88
CA ASN A 53 -21.52 -15.52 -20.02
C ASN A 53 -20.72 -16.53 -19.18
N LEU A 54 -19.78 -16.09 -18.35
CA LEU A 54 -18.94 -16.92 -17.51
C LEU A 54 -19.48 -17.04 -16.07
N PRO A 55 -19.05 -18.08 -15.33
CA PRO A 55 -19.24 -18.08 -13.88
C PRO A 55 -18.61 -16.82 -13.25
N VAL A 56 -19.30 -16.23 -12.27
CA VAL A 56 -18.87 -14.98 -11.63
C VAL A 56 -18.34 -15.26 -10.23
N ALA A 57 -17.13 -14.81 -9.95
CA ALA A 57 -16.54 -14.76 -8.61
C ALA A 57 -16.56 -13.32 -8.08
N PRO A 58 -17.47 -12.98 -7.16
CA PRO A 58 -17.48 -11.65 -6.56
C PRO A 58 -16.26 -11.47 -5.64
N LEU A 59 -15.54 -10.38 -5.84
CA LEU A 59 -14.39 -9.99 -5.03
C LEU A 59 -14.87 -9.25 -3.78
N SER A 60 -14.30 -9.62 -2.63
CA SER A 60 -14.40 -8.78 -1.45
C SER A 60 -13.75 -7.42 -1.72
N LEU A 61 -14.04 -6.41 -0.89
CA LEU A 61 -13.39 -5.11 -1.01
C LEU A 61 -11.86 -5.21 -1.03
N ARG A 62 -11.28 -6.10 -0.22
CA ARG A 62 -9.83 -6.41 -0.26
C ARG A 62 -9.42 -6.96 -1.63
N GLY A 63 -10.15 -7.94 -2.15
CA GLY A 63 -9.86 -8.54 -3.44
C GLY A 63 -9.94 -7.55 -4.60
N GLN A 64 -10.83 -6.57 -4.52
CA GLN A 64 -10.93 -5.48 -5.51
C GLN A 64 -9.69 -4.59 -5.49
N TYR A 65 -9.21 -4.20 -4.31
CA TYR A 65 -7.96 -3.43 -4.19
C TYR A 65 -6.73 -4.25 -4.59
N ASP A 66 -6.72 -5.56 -4.29
CA ASP A 66 -5.63 -6.43 -4.72
C ASP A 66 -5.59 -6.56 -6.24
N LEU A 67 -6.75 -6.70 -6.89
CA LEU A 67 -6.87 -6.70 -8.35
C LEU A 67 -6.36 -5.38 -8.94
N GLU A 68 -6.76 -4.24 -8.38
CA GLU A 68 -6.31 -2.93 -8.83
C GLU A 68 -4.78 -2.78 -8.73
N MET A 69 -4.20 -3.04 -7.56
CA MET A 69 -2.77 -2.92 -7.33
C MET A 69 -1.96 -3.87 -8.23
N LEU A 70 -2.49 -5.07 -8.50
CA LEU A 70 -1.89 -6.02 -9.43
C LEU A 70 -1.97 -5.49 -10.87
N ALA A 71 -3.15 -4.99 -11.29
CA ALA A 71 -3.42 -4.54 -12.64
C ALA A 71 -2.55 -3.36 -13.07
N VAL A 72 -2.32 -2.39 -12.18
CA VAL A 72 -1.53 -1.19 -12.47
C VAL A 72 -0.02 -1.37 -12.26
N GLY A 73 0.43 -2.59 -11.91
CA GLY A 73 1.84 -2.91 -11.71
C GLY A 73 2.42 -2.48 -10.37
N ALA A 74 1.59 -2.13 -9.40
CA ALA A 74 2.06 -1.82 -8.05
C ALA A 74 2.70 -3.02 -7.35
N PHE A 75 2.31 -4.25 -7.74
CA PHE A 75 2.87 -5.51 -7.25
C PHE A 75 3.91 -6.13 -8.20
N SER A 76 4.42 -5.38 -9.18
CA SER A 76 5.48 -5.89 -10.07
C SER A 76 6.64 -6.48 -9.27
N PRO A 77 7.24 -7.61 -9.71
CA PRO A 77 7.02 -8.25 -11.02
C PRO A 77 5.89 -9.29 -11.06
N LEU A 78 5.05 -9.41 -10.02
CA LEU A 78 3.92 -10.32 -10.01
C LEU A 78 2.87 -9.89 -11.06
N ASP A 79 2.49 -10.81 -11.98
CA ASP A 79 1.57 -10.55 -13.08
C ASP A 79 0.26 -11.36 -13.02
N ARG A 80 0.04 -12.08 -11.92
CA ARG A 80 -1.10 -12.98 -11.74
C ARG A 80 -1.43 -13.24 -10.28
N PHE A 81 -2.59 -13.75 -10.00
CA PHE A 81 -2.88 -14.41 -8.73
C PHE A 81 -2.14 -15.75 -8.66
N MET A 82 -1.48 -16.01 -7.54
CA MET A 82 -0.49 -17.07 -7.36
C MET A 82 -1.07 -18.46 -7.47
N ALA A 83 -0.47 -19.32 -8.30
CA ALA A 83 -0.65 -20.76 -8.26
C ALA A 83 -0.10 -21.33 -6.95
N ARG A 84 -0.53 -22.53 -6.57
CA ARG A 84 -0.17 -23.13 -5.28
C ARG A 84 1.34 -23.18 -5.03
N SER A 85 2.13 -23.56 -6.02
CA SER A 85 3.58 -23.64 -5.87
C SER A 85 4.24 -22.28 -5.60
N GLU A 86 3.75 -21.21 -6.21
CA GLU A 86 4.21 -19.85 -5.98
C GLU A 86 3.74 -19.31 -4.63
N TYR A 87 2.46 -19.55 -4.31
CA TYR A 87 1.88 -19.22 -3.02
C TYR A 87 2.66 -19.88 -1.87
N GLU A 88 3.00 -21.17 -1.97
CA GLU A 88 3.80 -21.86 -0.96
C GLU A 88 5.24 -21.32 -0.85
N SER A 89 5.89 -20.99 -1.97
CA SER A 89 7.20 -20.34 -1.98
C SER A 89 7.16 -18.99 -1.26
N VAL A 90 6.16 -18.16 -1.54
CA VAL A 90 5.96 -16.87 -0.86
C VAL A 90 5.68 -17.05 0.63
N LEU A 91 4.87 -18.04 1.01
CA LEU A 91 4.58 -18.31 2.42
C LEU A 91 5.83 -18.63 3.23
N TYR A 92 6.73 -19.47 2.71
CA TYR A 92 7.86 -19.99 3.49
C TYR A 92 9.17 -19.29 3.20
N GLU A 93 9.39 -18.85 1.98
CA GLU A 93 10.65 -18.29 1.51
C GLU A 93 10.58 -16.78 1.25
N MET A 94 9.35 -16.21 1.27
CA MET A 94 9.08 -14.82 0.87
C MET A 94 9.58 -14.52 -0.55
N ARG A 95 9.50 -15.50 -1.48
CA ARG A 95 10.02 -15.37 -2.84
C ARG A 95 9.04 -15.89 -3.87
N LEU A 96 8.97 -15.16 -4.99
CA LEU A 96 8.35 -15.67 -6.21
C LEU A 96 9.20 -16.80 -6.80
N ARG A 97 8.61 -17.63 -7.64
CA ARG A 97 9.34 -18.70 -8.35
C ARG A 97 10.44 -18.15 -9.28
N SER A 98 10.33 -16.89 -9.68
CA SER A 98 11.38 -16.15 -10.39
C SER A 98 12.58 -15.76 -9.51
N GLY A 99 12.53 -16.01 -8.20
CA GLY A 99 13.56 -15.65 -7.22
C GLY A 99 13.38 -14.26 -6.60
N HIS A 100 12.53 -13.40 -7.15
CA HIS A 100 12.29 -12.07 -6.60
C HIS A 100 11.65 -12.13 -5.21
N LEU A 101 12.10 -11.26 -4.32
CA LEU A 101 11.52 -11.08 -2.99
C LEU A 101 10.05 -10.64 -3.11
N PHE A 102 9.16 -11.37 -2.46
CA PHE A 102 7.72 -11.03 -2.38
C PHE A 102 7.13 -11.64 -1.10
N PRO A 103 6.92 -10.85 -0.02
CA PRO A 103 6.70 -11.40 1.31
C PRO A 103 5.25 -11.78 1.64
N ILE A 104 4.27 -11.36 0.82
CA ILE A 104 2.83 -11.51 1.08
C ILE A 104 2.19 -12.30 -0.06
N PRO A 105 1.48 -13.42 0.21
CA PRO A 105 0.81 -14.16 -0.83
C PRO A 105 -0.40 -13.39 -1.38
N LEU A 106 -0.70 -13.63 -2.66
CA LEU A 106 -1.81 -13.01 -3.37
C LEU A 106 -2.61 -14.06 -4.14
N ALA A 107 -3.80 -14.37 -3.65
CA ALA A 107 -4.74 -15.32 -4.26
C ALA A 107 -6.18 -14.81 -4.11
N VAL A 108 -7.09 -15.28 -4.95
CA VAL A 108 -8.51 -14.91 -4.91
C VAL A 108 -9.31 -15.99 -4.19
N PRO A 109 -9.86 -15.70 -2.99
CA PRO A 109 -10.78 -16.65 -2.35
C PRO A 109 -12.04 -16.86 -3.19
N CYS A 110 -12.43 -18.10 -3.42
CA CYS A 110 -13.54 -18.46 -4.27
C CYS A 110 -14.44 -19.54 -3.65
N ARG A 111 -15.74 -19.40 -3.87
CA ARG A 111 -16.74 -20.36 -3.42
C ARG A 111 -16.80 -21.57 -4.38
N GLU A 112 -17.07 -22.75 -3.83
CA GLU A 112 -17.12 -23.99 -4.59
C GLU A 112 -18.18 -23.97 -5.71
N GLU A 113 -19.29 -23.24 -5.52
CA GLU A 113 -20.35 -23.14 -6.53
C GLU A 113 -19.87 -22.53 -7.85
N VAL A 114 -18.92 -21.58 -7.78
CA VAL A 114 -18.32 -20.94 -8.96
C VAL A 114 -17.44 -21.91 -9.75
N LEU A 115 -16.91 -22.92 -9.08
CA LEU A 115 -15.96 -23.89 -9.64
C LEU A 115 -16.62 -25.07 -10.35
N ARG A 116 -17.95 -25.13 -10.35
CA ARG A 116 -18.71 -26.25 -11.00
C ARG A 116 -18.39 -26.30 -12.49
N GLY A 117 -18.09 -27.49 -12.98
CA GLY A 117 -17.72 -27.69 -14.37
C GLY A 117 -16.27 -27.36 -14.71
N HIS A 118 -15.45 -27.03 -13.75
CA HIS A 118 -14.01 -26.71 -13.91
C HIS A 118 -13.77 -25.61 -14.95
N PRO A 119 -14.33 -24.41 -14.77
CA PRO A 119 -14.21 -23.34 -15.75
C PRO A 119 -12.74 -22.93 -15.95
N ARG A 120 -12.34 -22.76 -17.20
CA ARG A 120 -11.02 -22.25 -17.56
C ARG A 120 -10.94 -20.72 -17.49
N GLU A 121 -12.10 -20.08 -17.41
CA GLU A 121 -12.25 -18.65 -17.32
C GLU A 121 -13.37 -18.30 -16.34
N ILE A 122 -13.15 -17.27 -15.57
CA ILE A 122 -14.09 -16.79 -14.54
C ILE A 122 -14.15 -15.27 -14.63
N ALA A 123 -15.35 -14.70 -14.60
CA ALA A 123 -15.52 -13.26 -14.45
C ALA A 123 -15.30 -12.84 -13.00
N LEU A 124 -14.47 -11.85 -12.76
CA LEU A 124 -14.29 -11.21 -11.45
C LEU A 124 -15.18 -9.95 -11.39
N SER A 125 -16.03 -9.87 -10.37
CA SER A 125 -16.92 -8.72 -10.19
C SER A 125 -16.68 -8.02 -8.85
N ASP A 126 -17.16 -6.77 -8.73
CA ASP A 126 -17.34 -6.12 -7.44
C ASP A 126 -18.56 -6.70 -6.68
N GLU A 127 -18.84 -6.18 -5.50
CA GLU A 127 -19.97 -6.59 -4.65
C GLU A 127 -21.33 -6.18 -5.25
N GLN A 128 -21.34 -5.22 -6.18
CA GLN A 128 -22.53 -4.76 -6.90
C GLN A 128 -22.78 -5.53 -8.19
N GLY A 129 -21.91 -6.50 -8.53
CA GLY A 129 -22.02 -7.35 -9.73
C GLY A 129 -21.43 -6.69 -11.00
N VAL A 130 -20.74 -5.58 -10.89
CA VAL A 130 -20.00 -4.98 -12.03
C VAL A 130 -18.79 -5.83 -12.34
N ILE A 131 -18.68 -6.35 -13.57
CA ILE A 131 -17.55 -7.15 -14.00
C ILE A 131 -16.32 -6.25 -14.17
N LEU A 132 -15.24 -6.56 -13.41
CA LEU A 132 -13.99 -5.83 -13.40
C LEU A 132 -12.94 -6.47 -14.30
N ALA A 133 -12.92 -7.80 -14.36
CA ALA A 133 -11.90 -8.54 -15.10
C ALA A 133 -12.41 -9.91 -15.56
N LEU A 134 -11.73 -10.46 -16.56
CA LEU A 134 -11.76 -11.88 -16.90
C LEU A 134 -10.49 -12.52 -16.35
N LEU A 135 -10.63 -13.56 -15.53
CA LEU A 135 -9.52 -14.37 -15.01
C LEU A 135 -9.32 -15.60 -15.88
N GLU A 136 -8.18 -15.74 -16.51
CA GLU A 136 -7.71 -16.99 -17.12
C GLU A 136 -7.21 -17.90 -15.99
N VAL A 137 -7.95 -18.99 -15.70
CA VAL A 137 -7.68 -19.83 -14.53
C VAL A 137 -6.53 -20.80 -14.81
N ASP A 138 -5.43 -20.62 -14.10
CA ASP A 138 -4.27 -21.52 -14.15
C ASP A 138 -4.48 -22.73 -13.22
N GLU A 139 -4.97 -22.47 -12.00
CA GLU A 139 -5.14 -23.49 -10.97
C GLU A 139 -6.23 -23.10 -9.97
N VAL A 140 -6.89 -24.11 -9.42
CA VAL A 140 -7.79 -24.01 -8.25
C VAL A 140 -7.24 -24.92 -7.16
N TYR A 141 -7.05 -24.39 -5.95
CA TYR A 141 -6.51 -25.19 -4.85
C TYR A 141 -7.20 -24.84 -3.52
N PRO A 142 -7.20 -25.79 -2.55
CA PRO A 142 -7.78 -25.53 -1.23
C PRO A 142 -7.07 -24.40 -0.50
N ALA A 143 -7.85 -23.50 0.09
CA ALA A 143 -7.34 -22.42 0.93
C ALA A 143 -7.06 -22.93 2.35
N ASP A 144 -5.78 -22.97 2.75
CA ASP A 144 -5.38 -23.22 4.13
C ASP A 144 -5.09 -21.89 4.85
N VAL A 145 -6.18 -21.18 5.16
CA VAL A 145 -6.14 -19.85 5.77
C VAL A 145 -5.38 -19.84 7.11
N LEU A 146 -5.51 -20.91 7.91
CA LEU A 146 -4.83 -20.97 9.20
C LEU A 146 -3.31 -21.13 9.05
N ARG A 147 -2.88 -21.86 8.03
CA ARG A 147 -1.47 -21.99 7.66
C ARG A 147 -0.91 -20.67 7.16
N GLU A 148 -1.67 -19.97 6.32
CA GLU A 148 -1.33 -18.63 5.83
C GLU A 148 -1.14 -17.63 6.97
N MET A 149 -2.11 -17.53 7.86
CA MET A 149 -2.02 -16.63 9.02
C MET A 149 -0.79 -16.91 9.89
N ARG A 150 -0.44 -18.16 10.12
CA ARG A 150 0.77 -18.52 10.86
C ARG A 150 2.05 -18.09 10.13
N ALA A 151 2.13 -18.33 8.83
CA ALA A 151 3.32 -18.05 8.04
C ALA A 151 3.53 -16.54 7.84
N VAL A 152 2.46 -15.80 7.56
CA VAL A 152 2.52 -14.36 7.23
C VAL A 152 2.56 -13.49 8.49
N LEU A 153 1.74 -13.84 9.49
CA LEU A 153 1.53 -13.01 10.69
C LEU A 153 2.27 -13.54 11.93
N GLY A 154 2.93 -14.68 11.83
CA GLY A 154 3.55 -15.36 12.98
C GLY A 154 2.55 -15.97 13.97
N GLY A 155 1.24 -15.84 13.74
CA GLY A 155 0.19 -16.32 14.63
C GLY A 155 -1.19 -16.32 14.01
N ARG A 156 -2.19 -16.69 14.80
CA ARG A 156 -3.61 -16.73 14.40
C ARG A 156 -4.54 -16.20 15.48
N ASP A 157 -4.04 -15.31 16.29
CA ASP A 157 -4.83 -14.70 17.36
C ASP A 157 -6.01 -13.91 16.79
N SER A 158 -7.18 -14.07 17.43
CA SER A 158 -8.42 -13.48 16.95
C SER A 158 -8.52 -11.96 17.15
N ALA A 159 -7.57 -11.34 17.84
CA ALA A 159 -7.46 -9.88 17.90
C ALA A 159 -6.84 -9.30 16.59
N HIS A 160 -6.20 -10.13 15.77
CA HIS A 160 -5.61 -9.66 14.52
C HIS A 160 -6.68 -9.40 13.45
N PRO A 161 -6.74 -8.18 12.85
CA PRO A 161 -7.80 -7.80 11.90
C PRO A 161 -7.92 -8.76 10.71
N LEU A 162 -6.80 -9.18 10.12
CA LEU A 162 -6.81 -10.10 8.99
C LEU A 162 -7.28 -11.51 9.40
N VAL A 163 -6.98 -11.97 10.61
CA VAL A 163 -7.46 -13.26 11.11
C VAL A 163 -8.99 -13.26 11.26
N ILE A 164 -9.57 -12.13 11.72
CA ILE A 164 -11.03 -11.97 11.82
C ILE A 164 -11.66 -12.05 10.43
N GLU A 165 -11.12 -11.34 9.46
CA GLU A 165 -11.61 -11.31 8.08
C GLU A 165 -11.48 -12.69 7.42
N ALA A 166 -10.32 -13.31 7.56
CA ALA A 166 -9.97 -14.57 6.92
C ALA A 166 -10.84 -15.77 7.36
N LYS A 167 -11.46 -15.71 8.54
CA LYS A 167 -12.45 -16.71 8.98
C LYS A 167 -13.69 -16.78 8.08
N ARG A 168 -13.94 -15.76 7.29
CA ARG A 168 -15.09 -15.66 6.36
C ARG A 168 -14.70 -15.97 4.92
N TRP A 169 -13.41 -16.22 4.65
CA TRP A 169 -12.95 -16.52 3.31
C TRP A 169 -13.46 -17.90 2.84
N PRO A 170 -13.81 -18.01 1.57
CA PRO A 170 -14.13 -19.29 0.94
C PRO A 170 -13.00 -20.32 1.04
N SER A 171 -13.35 -21.59 0.86
CA SER A 171 -12.46 -22.74 1.05
C SER A 171 -11.48 -23.00 -0.09
N HIS A 172 -11.55 -22.24 -1.19
CA HIS A 172 -10.68 -22.41 -2.34
C HIS A 172 -10.04 -21.09 -2.75
N TYR A 173 -8.86 -21.19 -3.35
CA TYR A 173 -8.18 -20.08 -4.02
C TYR A 173 -8.18 -20.31 -5.52
N LEU A 174 -8.43 -19.23 -6.27
CA LEU A 174 -8.22 -19.13 -7.70
C LEU A 174 -6.84 -18.54 -7.96
N ALA A 175 -6.11 -19.17 -8.86
CA ALA A 175 -4.89 -18.68 -9.46
C ALA A 175 -5.09 -18.39 -10.93
N GLY A 176 -4.41 -17.42 -11.46
CA GLY A 176 -4.48 -17.10 -12.89
C GLY A 176 -4.15 -15.66 -13.21
N ARG A 177 -4.09 -15.38 -14.50
CA ARG A 177 -3.80 -14.03 -15.00
C ARG A 177 -5.09 -13.28 -15.30
N PRO A 178 -5.35 -12.13 -14.65
CA PRO A 178 -6.52 -11.33 -14.96
C PRO A 178 -6.30 -10.44 -16.19
N ARG A 179 -7.35 -10.28 -16.99
CA ARG A 179 -7.51 -9.27 -18.05
C ARG A 179 -8.48 -8.23 -17.52
N VAL A 180 -7.98 -7.06 -17.13
CA VAL A 180 -8.74 -6.08 -16.34
C VAL A 180 -9.41 -5.06 -17.26
N PHE A 181 -10.71 -4.93 -17.16
CA PHE A 181 -11.53 -4.03 -17.98
C PHE A 181 -11.73 -2.67 -17.31
N ASP A 182 -11.94 -2.69 -16.00
CA ASP A 182 -12.22 -1.50 -15.22
C ASP A 182 -11.56 -1.59 -13.86
N LEU A 183 -11.08 -0.46 -13.36
CA LEU A 183 -10.56 -0.39 -12.00
C LEU A 183 -11.70 -0.07 -11.04
N PRO A 184 -11.64 -0.54 -9.79
CA PRO A 184 -12.62 -0.16 -8.78
C PRO A 184 -12.73 1.35 -8.68
N ARG A 185 -13.97 1.88 -8.70
CA ARG A 185 -14.20 3.32 -8.67
C ARG A 185 -14.04 3.85 -7.24
N HIS A 186 -12.95 4.54 -6.98
CA HIS A 186 -12.79 5.29 -5.72
C HIS A 186 -13.74 6.49 -5.74
N ARG A 187 -14.85 6.39 -5.00
CA ARG A 187 -16.02 7.27 -5.13
C ARG A 187 -15.75 8.75 -4.82
N VAL A 188 -14.73 9.08 -4.02
CA VAL A 188 -14.57 10.45 -3.51
C VAL A 188 -13.26 11.13 -3.96
N HIS A 189 -12.14 10.41 -4.09
CA HIS A 189 -10.81 11.01 -4.31
C HIS A 189 -10.04 10.36 -5.45
N GLY A 190 -10.72 9.85 -6.48
CA GLY A 190 -10.10 9.19 -7.64
C GLY A 190 -8.91 9.93 -8.25
N PRO A 191 -8.96 11.27 -8.44
CA PRO A 191 -7.83 12.03 -9.00
C PRO A 191 -6.52 11.98 -8.19
N LEU A 192 -6.57 11.63 -6.91
CA LEU A 192 -5.41 11.48 -6.05
C LEU A 192 -4.86 10.03 -6.02
N CYS A 193 -5.64 9.04 -6.47
CA CYS A 193 -5.21 7.65 -6.58
C CYS A 193 -4.40 7.46 -7.88
N LEU A 194 -3.15 7.95 -7.88
CA LEU A 194 -2.30 7.84 -9.06
C LEU A 194 -1.76 6.40 -9.19
N THR A 195 -1.75 5.88 -10.42
CA THR A 195 -1.07 4.61 -10.72
C THR A 195 0.45 4.75 -10.58
N PRO A 196 1.22 3.64 -10.51
CA PRO A 196 2.68 3.71 -10.52
C PRO A 196 3.22 4.52 -11.70
N THR A 197 2.72 4.29 -12.90
CA THR A 197 3.12 5.04 -14.11
C THR A 197 2.85 6.54 -13.97
N GLN A 198 1.66 6.93 -13.51
CA GLN A 198 1.31 8.34 -13.31
C GLN A 198 2.12 9.00 -12.20
N THR A 199 2.33 8.30 -11.10
CA THR A 199 3.15 8.79 -9.96
C THR A 199 4.59 9.01 -10.42
N ARG A 200 5.19 8.04 -11.11
CA ARG A 200 6.54 8.14 -11.67
C ARG A 200 6.67 9.32 -12.63
N ALA A 201 5.71 9.52 -13.52
CA ALA A 201 5.72 10.66 -14.44
C ALA A 201 5.72 12.01 -13.70
N ARG A 202 4.89 12.15 -12.65
CA ARG A 202 4.87 13.37 -11.82
C ARG A 202 6.17 13.57 -11.05
N LEU A 203 6.70 12.52 -10.41
CA LEU A 203 7.96 12.58 -9.67
C LEU A 203 9.14 12.94 -10.59
N ALA A 204 9.21 12.34 -11.79
CA ALA A 204 10.24 12.67 -12.77
C ALA A 204 10.17 14.15 -13.21
N ALA A 205 8.97 14.69 -13.40
CA ALA A 205 8.74 16.09 -13.73
C ALA A 205 9.14 17.07 -12.60
N MET A 206 9.19 16.63 -11.33
CA MET A 206 9.68 17.43 -10.19
C MET A 206 11.21 17.54 -10.17
N GLY A 207 11.93 16.79 -11.00
CA GLY A 207 13.36 17.01 -11.27
C GLY A 207 14.34 16.39 -10.26
N HIS A 208 13.89 15.49 -9.37
CA HIS A 208 14.75 14.81 -8.41
C HIS A 208 14.72 13.29 -8.59
N SER A 209 15.90 12.67 -8.68
CA SER A 209 16.02 11.19 -8.71
C SER A 209 15.86 10.54 -7.34
N THR A 210 16.06 11.29 -6.26
CA THR A 210 15.84 10.84 -4.88
C THR A 210 14.38 11.09 -4.50
N VAL A 211 13.69 10.03 -4.08
CA VAL A 211 12.28 10.09 -3.64
C VAL A 211 12.15 9.40 -2.29
N VAL A 212 11.69 10.15 -1.30
CA VAL A 212 11.41 9.67 0.05
C VAL A 212 9.92 9.37 0.17
N ALA A 213 9.54 8.12 0.38
CA ALA A 213 8.15 7.73 0.58
C ALA A 213 7.78 7.67 2.06
N PHE A 214 6.61 8.19 2.40
CA PHE A 214 6.01 8.08 3.72
C PHE A 214 4.67 7.36 3.66
N GLN A 215 4.55 6.27 4.44
CA GLN A 215 3.35 5.45 4.59
C GLN A 215 2.59 5.84 5.85
N THR A 216 1.30 6.09 5.72
CA THR A 216 0.39 6.20 6.86
C THR A 216 -0.99 5.62 6.53
N ARG A 217 -1.78 5.30 7.54
CA ARG A 217 -3.21 5.00 7.44
C ARG A 217 -4.07 5.85 8.37
N ASN A 218 -3.42 6.69 9.17
CA ASN A 218 -4.06 7.60 10.12
C ASN A 218 -3.89 9.05 9.68
N PRO A 219 -4.72 9.98 10.13
CA PRO A 219 -4.46 11.40 9.95
C PRO A 219 -3.04 11.76 10.40
N MET A 220 -2.39 12.61 9.66
CA MET A 220 -1.04 13.07 10.01
C MET A 220 -1.12 14.19 11.05
N HIS A 221 -0.36 14.01 12.13
CA HIS A 221 -0.15 15.01 13.17
C HIS A 221 1.21 15.68 13.00
N ARG A 222 1.52 16.71 13.79
CA ARG A 222 2.78 17.47 13.71
C ARG A 222 4.03 16.60 13.87
N ILE A 223 3.96 15.54 14.65
CA ILE A 223 5.05 14.56 14.75
C ILE A 223 5.37 13.90 13.39
N HIS A 224 4.35 13.60 12.59
CA HIS A 224 4.54 13.02 11.24
C HIS A 224 5.06 14.07 10.25
N GLU A 225 4.58 15.30 10.36
CA GLU A 225 5.09 16.44 9.59
C GLU A 225 6.57 16.65 9.86
N GLU A 226 6.96 16.71 11.14
CA GLU A 226 8.35 16.87 11.56
C GLU A 226 9.24 15.74 11.05
N LEU A 227 8.79 14.50 11.23
CA LEU A 227 9.49 13.31 10.80
C LEU A 227 9.75 13.30 9.27
N THR A 228 8.73 13.62 8.47
CA THR A 228 8.84 13.62 7.00
C THR A 228 9.72 14.75 6.49
N LYS A 229 9.65 15.94 7.11
CA LYS A 229 10.51 17.08 6.77
C LYS A 229 11.98 16.81 7.09
N ARG A 230 12.28 16.26 8.28
CA ARG A 230 13.64 15.84 8.64
C ARG A 230 14.20 14.79 7.72
N ALA A 231 13.37 13.79 7.36
CA ALA A 231 13.78 12.75 6.42
C ALA A 231 14.11 13.34 5.04
N LEU A 232 13.31 14.27 4.53
CA LEU A 232 13.56 14.95 3.27
C LEU A 232 14.81 15.85 3.35
N GLU A 233 15.00 16.58 4.43
CA GLU A 233 16.17 17.44 4.65
C GLU A 233 17.46 16.60 4.70
N ALA A 234 17.43 15.42 5.33
CA ALA A 234 18.61 14.56 5.48
C ALA A 234 19.10 13.97 4.16
N VAL A 235 18.20 13.66 3.20
CA VAL A 235 18.57 12.98 1.95
C VAL A 235 18.40 13.84 0.70
N GLY A 236 17.63 14.92 0.78
CA GLY A 236 17.24 15.74 -0.36
C GLY A 236 16.19 15.09 -1.25
N GLY A 237 15.76 15.79 -2.31
CA GLY A 237 14.88 15.23 -3.34
C GLY A 237 13.40 15.55 -3.16
N THR A 238 12.52 14.57 -3.41
CA THR A 238 11.06 14.73 -3.37
C THR A 238 10.46 13.85 -2.30
N LEU A 239 9.49 14.38 -1.55
CA LEU A 239 8.67 13.63 -0.60
C LEU A 239 7.42 13.10 -1.29
N LEU A 240 7.21 11.78 -1.26
CA LEU A 240 5.98 11.12 -1.64
C LEU A 240 5.18 10.78 -0.38
N ILE A 241 4.18 11.58 -0.05
CA ILE A 241 3.19 11.24 0.98
C ILE A 241 2.21 10.26 0.33
N HIS A 242 2.26 9.00 0.76
CA HIS A 242 1.61 7.88 0.09
C HIS A 242 0.78 7.02 1.05
N PRO A 243 -0.32 7.57 1.59
CA PRO A 243 -1.16 6.89 2.56
C PRO A 243 -1.91 5.72 1.94
N ALA A 244 -2.03 4.61 2.69
CA ALA A 244 -2.88 3.49 2.33
C ALA A 244 -4.35 3.83 2.59
N VAL A 245 -5.17 3.70 1.54
CA VAL A 245 -6.60 4.04 1.58
C VAL A 245 -7.53 2.85 1.28
N GLY A 246 -6.99 1.65 1.10
CA GLY A 246 -7.75 0.40 1.04
C GLY A 246 -8.29 -0.02 2.40
N VAL A 247 -8.55 -1.32 2.58
CA VAL A 247 -9.05 -1.84 3.86
C VAL A 247 -8.03 -1.61 4.97
N THR A 248 -8.47 -0.97 6.04
CA THR A 248 -7.71 -0.71 7.27
C THR A 248 -8.47 -1.28 8.47
N ARG A 249 -8.15 -0.84 9.68
CA ARG A 249 -8.87 -1.32 10.88
C ARG A 249 -10.25 -0.66 10.99
N PRO A 250 -11.25 -1.36 11.53
CA PRO A 250 -12.58 -0.79 11.77
C PRO A 250 -12.58 0.48 12.64
N GLN A 251 -11.62 0.59 13.57
CA GLN A 251 -11.48 1.74 14.47
C GLN A 251 -10.62 2.89 13.91
N ASP A 252 -10.07 2.75 12.71
CA ASP A 252 -9.34 3.84 12.05
C ASP A 252 -10.34 4.94 11.59
N VAL A 253 -9.86 6.17 11.51
CA VAL A 253 -10.68 7.30 11.00
C VAL A 253 -11.16 6.99 9.59
N GLY A 254 -12.42 7.29 9.28
CA GLY A 254 -13.03 7.00 7.99
C GLY A 254 -12.24 7.58 6.80
N TYR A 255 -12.28 6.87 5.68
CA TYR A 255 -11.49 7.16 4.47
C TYR A 255 -11.55 8.63 4.02
N ALA A 256 -12.76 9.17 3.83
CA ALA A 256 -12.94 10.53 3.29
C ALA A 256 -12.30 11.61 4.20
N LEU A 257 -12.44 11.44 5.51
CA LEU A 257 -11.89 12.38 6.49
C LEU A 257 -10.37 12.31 6.58
N ARG A 258 -9.80 11.10 6.46
CA ARG A 258 -8.35 10.94 6.38
C ARG A 258 -7.78 11.67 5.17
N VAL A 259 -8.43 11.52 4.01
CA VAL A 259 -7.98 12.18 2.78
C VAL A 259 -8.10 13.70 2.89
N GLU A 260 -9.24 14.21 3.40
CA GLU A 260 -9.41 15.65 3.65
C GLU A 260 -8.29 16.20 4.56
N ALA A 261 -7.93 15.45 5.62
CA ALA A 261 -6.84 15.84 6.52
C ALA A 261 -5.46 15.84 5.81
N TYR A 262 -5.18 14.87 4.93
CA TYR A 262 -3.93 14.87 4.15
C TYR A 262 -3.87 16.04 3.18
N GLU A 263 -4.96 16.33 2.44
CA GLU A 263 -5.02 17.46 1.52
C GLU A 263 -4.84 18.80 2.24
N ALA A 264 -5.53 19.00 3.37
CA ALA A 264 -5.40 20.21 4.18
C ALA A 264 -3.97 20.40 4.67
N LEU A 265 -3.34 19.34 5.20
CA LEU A 265 -1.98 19.38 5.70
C LEU A 265 -0.97 19.67 4.57
N VAL A 266 -1.05 18.93 3.46
CA VAL A 266 -0.10 19.08 2.36
C VAL A 266 -0.21 20.46 1.73
N ARG A 267 -1.41 20.96 1.48
CA ARG A 267 -1.65 22.28 0.89
C ARG A 267 -1.08 23.43 1.71
N ASN A 268 -1.18 23.33 3.05
CA ASN A 268 -0.86 24.45 3.92
C ASN A 268 0.57 24.41 4.48
N TYR A 269 1.20 23.22 4.57
CA TYR A 269 2.44 23.04 5.35
C TYR A 269 3.58 22.38 4.59
N TYR A 270 3.37 21.98 3.33
CA TYR A 270 4.41 21.39 2.49
C TYR A 270 4.63 22.19 1.22
N ASP A 271 5.87 22.17 0.73
CA ASP A 271 6.23 22.78 -0.55
C ASP A 271 5.75 21.90 -1.72
N PRO A 272 4.85 22.41 -2.59
CA PRO A 272 4.34 21.65 -3.73
C PRO A 272 5.41 21.34 -4.78
N SER A 273 6.54 22.05 -4.78
CA SER A 273 7.67 21.79 -5.69
C SER A 273 8.47 20.54 -5.29
N THR A 274 8.41 20.13 -4.01
CA THR A 274 9.17 19.00 -3.46
C THR A 274 8.29 17.95 -2.80
N THR A 275 6.96 18.09 -2.82
CA THR A 275 6.05 17.17 -2.16
C THR A 275 4.91 16.76 -3.07
N LEU A 276 4.72 15.44 -3.23
CA LEU A 276 3.60 14.84 -3.94
C LEU A 276 2.73 14.05 -2.96
N LEU A 277 1.42 14.34 -2.93
CA LEU A 277 0.43 13.49 -2.30
C LEU A 277 -0.17 12.55 -3.35
N SER A 278 -0.07 11.24 -3.10
CA SER A 278 -0.75 10.22 -3.89
C SER A 278 -1.37 9.19 -2.97
N LEU A 279 -2.63 8.86 -3.17
CA LEU A 279 -3.33 7.85 -2.37
C LEU A 279 -3.05 6.46 -2.93
N MET A 280 -2.77 5.50 -2.05
CA MET A 280 -2.48 4.14 -2.45
C MET A 280 -3.65 3.21 -2.09
N PRO A 281 -4.33 2.62 -3.07
CA PRO A 281 -5.45 1.72 -2.85
C PRO A 281 -4.99 0.34 -2.36
N LEU A 282 -4.17 0.30 -1.30
CA LEU A 282 -3.64 -0.91 -0.70
C LEU A 282 -4.46 -1.30 0.51
N SER A 283 -4.96 -2.54 0.51
CA SER A 283 -5.53 -3.17 1.70
C SER A 283 -4.44 -3.70 2.61
N MET A 284 -4.30 -3.13 3.80
CA MET A 284 -3.27 -3.53 4.76
C MET A 284 -3.50 -4.96 5.29
N ARG A 285 -2.41 -5.69 5.49
CA ARG A 285 -2.39 -7.04 6.08
C ARG A 285 -2.09 -7.02 7.57
N PHE A 286 -1.52 -5.92 8.07
CA PHE A 286 -1.02 -5.80 9.44
C PHE A 286 0.04 -6.85 9.78
N ALA A 287 0.82 -7.23 8.78
CA ALA A 287 1.86 -8.27 8.87
C ALA A 287 3.22 -7.73 9.36
N GLY A 288 3.25 -6.53 9.95
CA GLY A 288 4.43 -5.94 10.57
C GLY A 288 5.69 -6.02 9.69
N PRO A 289 6.68 -6.86 10.09
CA PRO A 289 7.96 -6.97 9.36
C PRO A 289 7.80 -7.34 7.88
N ARG A 290 6.98 -8.33 7.55
CA ARG A 290 6.73 -8.73 6.15
C ARG A 290 6.05 -7.63 5.36
N GLU A 291 5.11 -6.93 5.97
CA GLU A 291 4.42 -5.83 5.31
C GLU A 291 5.32 -4.62 5.09
N ALA A 292 6.29 -4.36 5.96
CA ALA A 292 7.29 -3.30 5.76
C ALA A 292 8.14 -3.57 4.50
N VAL A 293 8.58 -4.81 4.29
CA VAL A 293 9.27 -5.25 3.07
C VAL A 293 8.37 -5.09 1.84
N TRP A 294 7.11 -5.50 1.92
CA TRP A 294 6.14 -5.35 0.84
C TRP A 294 5.90 -3.88 0.50
N HIS A 295 5.79 -3.04 1.53
CA HIS A 295 5.66 -1.59 1.35
C HIS A 295 6.86 -0.97 0.64
N ALA A 296 8.08 -1.46 0.89
CA ALA A 296 9.28 -0.99 0.20
C ALA A 296 9.27 -1.40 -1.29
N ILE A 297 8.92 -2.65 -1.61
CA ILE A 297 8.77 -3.14 -2.99
C ILE A 297 7.73 -2.30 -3.75
N ILE A 298 6.56 -2.11 -3.17
CA ILE A 298 5.50 -1.30 -3.78
C ILE A 298 6.01 0.12 -4.05
N ARG A 299 6.65 0.79 -3.07
CA ARG A 299 7.13 2.17 -3.26
C ARG A 299 8.22 2.27 -4.32
N ARG A 300 9.08 1.25 -4.46
CA ARG A 300 10.00 1.18 -5.59
C ARG A 300 9.25 1.20 -6.93
N ASN A 301 8.16 0.46 -7.05
CA ASN A 301 7.33 0.45 -8.24
C ASN A 301 6.71 1.84 -8.52
N TYR A 302 6.41 2.61 -7.48
CA TYR A 302 5.99 4.00 -7.58
C TYR A 302 7.14 5.01 -7.77
N GLY A 303 8.41 4.57 -7.78
CA GLY A 303 9.58 5.41 -8.05
C GLY A 303 10.35 5.87 -6.81
N ALA A 304 10.01 5.39 -5.61
CA ALA A 304 10.72 5.75 -4.39
C ALA A 304 12.07 5.05 -4.27
N THR A 305 13.06 5.81 -3.79
CA THR A 305 14.42 5.34 -3.46
C THR A 305 14.62 5.15 -1.96
N HIS A 306 13.74 5.76 -1.15
CA HIS A 306 13.77 5.69 0.31
C HIS A 306 12.36 5.46 0.85
N LEU A 307 12.26 4.69 1.94
CA LEU A 307 11.02 4.50 2.69
C LEU A 307 11.24 4.83 4.16
N ILE A 308 10.40 5.71 4.71
CA ILE A 308 10.37 5.96 6.15
C ILE A 308 9.63 4.80 6.83
N VAL A 309 10.32 4.08 7.70
CA VAL A 309 9.75 2.98 8.49
C VAL A 309 9.70 3.39 9.96
N GLY A 310 8.48 3.51 10.47
CA GLY A 310 8.24 3.90 11.86
C GLY A 310 8.35 2.73 12.84
N ARG A 311 8.30 3.06 14.13
CA ARG A 311 8.05 2.09 15.19
C ARG A 311 6.70 1.40 14.97
N ASP A 312 6.61 0.10 15.27
CA ASP A 312 5.39 -0.70 15.07
C ASP A 312 4.79 -0.59 13.64
N HIS A 313 5.65 -0.42 12.61
CA HIS A 313 5.21 -0.23 11.23
C HIS A 313 4.33 -1.40 10.78
N ALA A 314 3.13 -1.07 10.29
CA ALA A 314 2.11 -2.02 9.86
C ALA A 314 1.75 -3.09 10.91
N GLY A 315 1.97 -2.79 12.19
CA GLY A 315 1.61 -3.68 13.29
C GLY A 315 0.10 -3.71 13.56
N PRO A 316 -0.47 -4.87 13.99
CA PRO A 316 -1.90 -5.00 14.29
C PRO A 316 -2.31 -4.45 15.64
N GLY A 317 -1.36 -4.07 16.50
CA GLY A 317 -1.58 -3.78 17.91
C GLY A 317 -1.31 -5.00 18.79
N PRO A 318 -1.81 -5.05 20.05
CA PRO A 318 -1.66 -6.20 20.92
C PRO A 318 -2.59 -7.36 20.51
N ASP A 319 -2.21 -8.56 20.92
CA ASP A 319 -3.04 -9.76 20.83
C ASP A 319 -4.16 -9.79 21.88
N SER A 320 -4.92 -10.88 21.95
CA SER A 320 -6.03 -11.05 22.93
C SER A 320 -5.56 -11.12 24.38
N HIS A 321 -4.27 -11.25 24.64
CA HIS A 321 -3.64 -11.24 25.95
C HIS A 321 -2.96 -9.91 26.30
N GLY A 322 -3.01 -8.93 25.40
CA GLY A 322 -2.37 -7.63 25.55
C GLY A 322 -0.90 -7.61 25.19
N VAL A 323 -0.37 -8.67 24.54
CA VAL A 323 1.03 -8.78 24.11
C VAL A 323 1.16 -8.29 22.67
N PRO A 324 2.15 -7.45 22.32
CA PRO A 324 2.41 -7.06 20.94
C PRO A 324 2.70 -8.27 20.04
N PHE A 325 2.15 -8.30 18.83
CA PHE A 325 2.43 -9.36 17.85
C PHE A 325 3.89 -9.36 17.39
N TYR A 326 4.52 -8.20 17.35
CA TYR A 326 5.89 -8.00 16.89
C TYR A 326 6.64 -7.10 17.86
N GLY A 327 7.95 -7.20 17.88
CA GLY A 327 8.81 -6.23 18.54
C GLY A 327 8.67 -4.84 17.87
N PRO A 328 8.84 -3.75 18.63
CA PRO A 328 8.57 -2.39 18.14
C PRO A 328 9.45 -1.98 16.96
N TYR A 329 10.59 -2.62 16.75
CA TYR A 329 11.54 -2.33 15.68
C TYR A 329 11.76 -3.49 14.70
N ASP A 330 11.02 -4.61 14.83
CA ASP A 330 11.18 -5.78 13.95
C ASP A 330 10.91 -5.44 12.49
N ALA A 331 9.94 -4.54 12.23
CA ALA A 331 9.64 -4.07 10.88
C ALA A 331 10.79 -3.24 10.28
N GLN A 332 11.43 -2.40 11.08
CA GLN A 332 12.62 -1.66 10.67
C GLN A 332 13.78 -2.59 10.34
N ALA A 333 14.07 -3.53 11.23
CA ALA A 333 15.16 -4.49 11.06
C ALA A 333 14.98 -5.34 9.79
N MET A 334 13.76 -5.83 9.53
CA MET A 334 13.49 -6.61 8.32
C MET A 334 13.56 -5.78 7.05
N ALA A 335 13.01 -4.56 7.04
CA ALA A 335 13.09 -3.66 5.89
C ALA A 335 14.53 -3.25 5.57
N GLU A 336 15.35 -2.99 6.59
CA GLU A 336 16.77 -2.68 6.45
C GLU A 336 17.55 -3.88 5.90
N HIS A 337 17.29 -5.10 6.42
CA HIS A 337 17.93 -6.33 5.95
C HIS A 337 17.76 -6.56 4.43
N TYR A 338 16.59 -6.25 3.90
CA TYR A 338 16.29 -6.42 2.47
C TYR A 338 16.47 -5.14 1.63
N SER A 339 16.96 -4.04 2.22
CA SER A 339 17.03 -2.74 1.54
C SER A 339 17.89 -2.77 0.27
N ASP A 340 19.04 -3.46 0.30
CA ASP A 340 19.95 -3.57 -0.85
C ASP A 340 19.32 -4.40 -1.99
N GLU A 341 18.65 -5.51 -1.66
CA GLU A 341 17.96 -6.34 -2.65
C GLU A 341 16.78 -5.60 -3.28
N ILE A 342 16.00 -4.90 -2.46
CA ILE A 342 14.87 -4.10 -2.95
C ILE A 342 15.37 -2.84 -3.68
N GLY A 343 16.56 -2.34 -3.37
CA GLY A 343 17.08 -1.06 -3.87
C GLY A 343 16.37 0.17 -3.29
N VAL A 344 15.65 0.02 -2.17
CA VAL A 344 15.01 1.11 -1.42
C VAL A 344 15.64 1.19 -0.05
N LYS A 345 16.29 2.32 0.24
CA LYS A 345 16.93 2.54 1.54
C LYS A 345 15.87 2.79 2.61
N THR A 346 16.07 2.20 3.77
CA THR A 346 15.20 2.42 4.92
C THR A 346 15.63 3.65 5.70
N ILE A 347 14.73 4.61 5.90
CA ILE A 347 14.91 5.71 6.86
C ILE A 347 14.25 5.27 8.15
N LEU A 348 15.05 4.95 9.16
CA LEU A 348 14.57 4.54 10.47
C LEU A 348 13.98 5.75 11.20
N ALA A 349 12.67 5.80 11.32
CA ALA A 349 12.00 6.83 12.08
C ALA A 349 12.32 6.67 13.57
N ARG A 350 12.96 7.67 14.15
CA ARG A 350 13.19 7.73 15.59
C ARG A 350 11.95 8.24 16.31
N GLU A 351 11.83 7.85 17.57
CA GLU A 351 10.77 8.41 18.41
C GLU A 351 11.09 9.88 18.73
N LEU A 352 10.12 10.75 18.47
CA LEU A 352 10.22 12.16 18.76
C LEU A 352 9.43 12.51 20.01
N ALA A 353 9.98 13.38 20.82
CA ALA A 353 9.33 14.00 21.98
C ALA A 353 9.11 15.48 21.74
N TYR A 354 7.96 16.02 22.15
CA TYR A 354 7.71 17.45 22.12
C TYR A 354 8.15 18.11 23.42
N LEU A 355 9.11 19.02 23.34
CA LEU A 355 9.56 19.83 24.47
C LEU A 355 8.62 21.01 24.66
N THR A 356 7.85 21.00 25.75
CA THR A 356 6.80 21.99 26.01
C THR A 356 7.34 23.40 26.19
N ASP A 357 8.50 23.54 26.80
CA ASP A 357 9.08 24.84 27.11
C ASP A 357 9.82 25.47 25.93
N GLU A 358 10.18 24.65 24.92
CA GLU A 358 10.94 25.08 23.77
C GLU A 358 10.11 25.09 22.47
N ASP A 359 8.84 24.65 22.54
CA ASP A 359 7.90 24.53 21.40
C ASP A 359 8.50 23.82 20.18
N ARG A 360 9.23 22.71 20.40
CA ARG A 360 9.87 21.94 19.35
C ARG A 360 9.90 20.45 19.62
N TYR A 361 10.05 19.67 18.55
CA TYR A 361 10.31 18.22 18.63
C TYR A 361 11.81 17.95 18.68
N VAL A 362 12.18 16.95 19.49
CA VAL A 362 13.56 16.40 19.57
C VAL A 362 13.51 14.89 19.53
N ASP A 363 14.60 14.24 19.20
CA ASP A 363 14.71 12.78 19.36
C ASP A 363 14.53 12.43 20.83
N LEU A 364 13.78 11.39 21.13
CA LEU A 364 13.47 10.98 22.52
C LEU A 364 14.76 10.78 23.35
N ASN A 365 15.82 10.27 22.71
CA ASN A 365 17.12 10.05 23.36
C ASN A 365 17.90 11.35 23.60
N GLU A 366 17.48 12.47 23.01
CA GLU A 366 18.12 13.80 23.13
C GLU A 366 17.36 14.72 24.09
N VAL A 367 16.30 14.21 24.74
CA VAL A 367 15.52 14.96 25.72
C VAL A 367 16.42 15.34 26.91
N PRO A 368 16.61 16.66 27.20
CA PRO A 368 17.42 17.09 28.32
C PRO A 368 16.86 16.61 29.66
N TYR A 369 17.74 16.27 30.59
CA TYR A 369 17.30 15.89 31.94
C TYR A 369 16.46 17.01 32.61
N GLY A 370 15.27 16.64 33.08
CA GLY A 370 14.34 17.58 33.71
C GLY A 370 13.50 18.42 32.75
N ALA A 371 13.64 18.25 31.42
CA ALA A 371 12.81 18.93 30.45
C ALA A 371 11.35 18.42 30.52
N ARG A 372 10.40 19.34 30.32
CA ARG A 372 8.97 19.00 30.27
C ARG A 372 8.61 18.48 28.88
N VAL A 373 8.10 17.24 28.82
CA VAL A 373 7.66 16.58 27.60
C VAL A 373 6.15 16.45 27.59
N SER A 374 5.51 16.78 26.49
CA SER A 374 4.09 16.53 26.26
C SER A 374 3.88 15.42 25.22
N SER A 375 2.90 14.58 25.49
CA SER A 375 2.43 13.53 24.56
C SER A 375 0.93 13.33 24.70
N ILE A 376 0.27 12.93 23.61
CA ILE A 376 -1.16 12.57 23.61
C ILE A 376 -1.27 11.22 22.91
N SER A 377 -1.85 10.24 23.60
CA SER A 377 -2.14 8.93 23.01
C SER A 377 -3.39 8.96 22.13
N GLY A 378 -3.55 8.02 21.22
CA GLY A 378 -4.76 7.90 20.39
C GLY A 378 -6.05 7.71 21.23
N THR A 379 -5.95 7.08 22.41
CA THR A 379 -7.07 6.98 23.37
C THR A 379 -7.43 8.34 23.95
N GLN A 380 -6.45 9.12 24.39
CA GLN A 380 -6.69 10.48 24.87
C GLN A 380 -7.25 11.39 23.77
N VAL A 381 -6.77 11.28 22.52
CA VAL A 381 -7.37 12.00 21.39
C VAL A 381 -8.88 11.75 21.34
N ARG A 382 -9.30 10.48 21.38
CA ARG A 382 -10.73 10.14 21.29
C ARG A 382 -11.52 10.54 22.55
N GLU A 383 -11.06 10.15 23.72
CA GLU A 383 -11.85 10.23 24.97
C GLU A 383 -11.77 11.59 25.65
N GLU A 384 -10.62 12.26 25.57
CA GLU A 384 -10.42 13.52 26.31
C GLU A 384 -10.61 14.77 25.46
N TYR A 385 -10.37 14.65 24.15
CA TYR A 385 -10.53 15.77 23.24
C TYR A 385 -11.79 15.65 22.40
N LEU A 386 -11.85 14.69 21.49
CA LEU A 386 -12.95 14.59 20.51
C LEU A 386 -14.31 14.34 21.19
N ALA A 387 -14.40 13.39 22.11
CA ALA A 387 -15.63 13.07 22.85
C ALA A 387 -16.14 14.22 23.71
N LYS A 388 -15.24 15.09 24.17
CA LYS A 388 -15.60 16.26 25.02
C LYS A 388 -15.72 17.56 24.21
N GLY A 389 -15.68 17.50 22.88
CA GLY A 389 -15.75 18.68 22.02
C GLY A 389 -14.55 19.63 22.19
N ARG A 390 -13.41 19.13 22.68
CA ARG A 390 -12.21 19.93 22.88
C ARG A 390 -11.32 19.89 21.64
N MET A 391 -10.80 21.04 21.23
CA MET A 391 -9.82 21.11 20.16
C MET A 391 -8.49 20.47 20.59
N LEU A 392 -7.88 19.71 19.68
CA LEU A 392 -6.54 19.17 19.87
C LEU A 392 -5.52 20.34 19.89
N PRO A 393 -4.49 20.28 20.76
CA PRO A 393 -3.49 21.33 20.84
C PRO A 393 -2.69 21.47 19.54
N GLU A 394 -2.32 22.69 19.18
CA GLU A 394 -1.54 22.99 17.96
C GLU A 394 -0.16 22.32 17.93
N TRP A 395 0.45 22.12 19.09
CA TRP A 395 1.71 21.37 19.14
C TRP A 395 1.54 19.89 18.75
N PHE A 396 0.34 19.32 18.92
CA PHE A 396 0.05 17.93 18.57
C PHE A 396 -0.43 17.78 17.12
N THR A 397 -1.33 18.66 16.66
CA THR A 397 -1.87 18.62 15.30
C THR A 397 -2.20 20.03 14.79
N ARG A 398 -2.19 20.21 13.48
CA ARG A 398 -2.51 21.48 12.85
C ARG A 398 -4.00 21.81 13.02
N PRO A 399 -4.36 23.11 13.13
CA PRO A 399 -5.75 23.53 13.37
C PRO A 399 -6.73 22.94 12.36
N GLU A 400 -6.41 22.96 11.08
CA GLU A 400 -7.28 22.45 10.01
C GLU A 400 -7.55 20.94 10.17
N VAL A 401 -6.52 20.17 10.56
CA VAL A 401 -6.68 18.74 10.84
C VAL A 401 -7.51 18.51 12.12
N ALA A 402 -7.30 19.34 13.17
CA ALA A 402 -8.08 19.28 14.39
C ALA A 402 -9.57 19.54 14.14
N GLU A 403 -9.90 20.54 13.31
CA GLU A 403 -11.28 20.87 12.92
C GLU A 403 -11.94 19.73 12.13
N ILE A 404 -11.22 19.12 11.16
CA ILE A 404 -11.70 17.97 10.42
C ILE A 404 -12.03 16.81 11.37
N LEU A 405 -11.13 16.47 12.28
CA LEU A 405 -11.33 15.39 13.24
C LEU A 405 -12.49 15.67 14.19
N GLN A 406 -12.62 16.91 14.68
CA GLN A 406 -13.71 17.33 15.56
C GLN A 406 -15.08 17.23 14.86
N ARG A 407 -15.17 17.73 13.62
CA ARG A 407 -16.38 17.64 12.79
C ARG A 407 -16.77 16.18 12.52
N ALA A 408 -15.78 15.34 12.23
CA ALA A 408 -15.96 13.92 12.01
C ALA A 408 -16.60 13.24 13.24
N TYR A 409 -16.04 13.50 14.40
CA TYR A 409 -16.52 12.91 15.64
C TYR A 409 -17.94 13.38 15.99
N ALA A 410 -18.24 14.66 15.77
CA ALA A 410 -19.58 15.22 16.01
C ALA A 410 -20.66 14.62 15.06
N GLN A 411 -20.29 14.24 13.84
CA GLN A 411 -21.21 13.61 12.87
C GLN A 411 -21.49 12.14 13.16
N THR A 412 -20.54 11.43 13.78
CA THR A 412 -20.69 10.00 14.11
C THR A 412 -21.49 9.77 15.40
N GLY A 413 -21.71 10.82 16.20
CA GLY A 413 -22.56 10.83 17.38
C GLY A 413 -22.45 9.54 18.19
N ASP A 414 -21.41 9.34 18.96
CA ASP A 414 -21.23 8.16 19.81
C ASP A 414 -21.13 6.82 19.06
N ALA A 415 -20.71 6.84 17.81
CA ALA A 415 -20.62 5.65 17.00
C ALA A 415 -19.22 5.06 17.03
N THR A 416 -19.12 3.87 17.56
CA THR A 416 -18.20 2.83 17.08
C THR A 416 -18.04 2.95 15.56
N PRO A 417 -16.84 2.93 15.00
CA PRO A 417 -16.65 3.02 13.54
C PRO A 417 -17.45 1.93 12.85
N GLY A 418 -18.27 2.34 11.90
CA GLY A 418 -19.05 1.43 11.07
C GLY A 418 -18.15 0.50 10.22
N PRO A 419 -18.72 -0.60 9.71
CA PRO A 419 -18.03 -1.72 9.10
C PRO A 419 -17.21 -1.36 7.87
#